data_d982b3bb3d75496333e8139d2c0ee06c
#
_entry.id   d982b3bb3d75496333e8139d2c0ee06c
#
_cell.length_a   1.000
_cell.length_b   1.000
_cell.length_c   1.000
_cell.angle_alpha   90.00
_cell.angle_beta   90.00
_cell.angle_gamma   90.00
#
_symmetry.space_group_name_H-M   'P 1'
#
loop_
_entity.id
_entity.type
_entity.pdbx_description
1 polymer ?
#
loop_
_entity_poly.entity_id
_entity_poly.type
_entity_poly.pdbx_seq_one_letter_code
_entity_poly.pdbx_strand_id
1 'polypeptide(L)'
;MACDLTLGRKEPCKKVVGGIKEVYFVSFGNLTNVGYDSVDTDVINTISESALAYRYEVRGSSSFTQNIQTSRQNSSTSFEQVLELSLKKLSKEDNREIKKMSSGRFHVFVIDYNNNIFVAGLDNGLQVTDGNIFTGGYKITLKGEERTPANFLGNSIDSLGFIVNLSEDGVQFMERVQLDNGEIVSISCVNKINN
;
A
#
# COMPACT_ATOMS: atom_id res chain seq x y z
N MET A 1 21.72 16.84 -11.03
CA MET A 1 20.71 16.06 -11.77
C MET A 1 20.32 16.89 -12.97
N ALA A 2 20.35 16.30 -14.16
CA ALA A 2 19.79 16.94 -15.35
C ALA A 2 18.26 16.91 -15.22
N CYS A 3 17.61 18.05 -15.46
CA CYS A 3 16.15 18.16 -15.45
C CYS A 3 15.56 17.94 -16.86
N ASP A 4 16.29 17.25 -17.72
CA ASP A 4 15.91 17.05 -19.11
C ASP A 4 15.07 15.77 -19.26
N LEU A 5 14.02 15.86 -20.07
CA LEU A 5 13.20 14.71 -20.44
C LEU A 5 14.00 13.79 -21.36
N THR A 6 13.97 12.48 -21.08
CA THR A 6 14.73 11.47 -21.83
C THR A 6 13.85 10.60 -22.73
N LEU A 7 12.53 10.52 -22.46
CA LEU A 7 11.61 9.64 -23.19
C LEU A 7 10.31 10.37 -23.53
N GLY A 8 9.76 10.04 -24.70
CA GLY A 8 8.39 10.39 -25.08
C GLY A 8 7.39 9.32 -24.61
N ARG A 9 6.11 9.71 -24.48
CA ARG A 9 5.03 8.80 -24.12
C ARG A 9 4.10 8.53 -25.30
N LYS A 10 3.75 7.28 -25.51
CA LYS A 10 2.70 6.85 -26.44
C LYS A 10 1.47 6.42 -25.64
N GLU A 11 0.28 6.86 -26.07
CA GLU A 11 -0.96 6.44 -25.41
C GLU A 11 -1.17 4.93 -25.54
N PRO A 12 -1.43 4.21 -24.43
CA PRO A 12 -1.72 2.78 -24.47
C PRO A 12 -3.10 2.51 -25.08
N CYS A 13 -3.28 1.34 -25.66
CA CYS A 13 -4.58 0.89 -26.12
C CYS A 13 -5.54 0.73 -24.93
N LYS A 14 -6.85 1.00 -25.13
CA LYS A 14 -7.92 0.90 -24.09
C LYS A 14 -8.21 -0.54 -23.62
N LYS A 15 -7.18 -1.26 -23.16
CA LYS A 15 -7.31 -2.63 -22.63
C LYS A 15 -7.09 -2.71 -21.11
N VAL A 16 -7.08 -1.55 -20.44
CA VAL A 16 -6.72 -1.42 -19.04
C VAL A 16 -7.97 -1.17 -18.21
N VAL A 17 -8.16 -1.92 -17.14
CA VAL A 17 -9.23 -1.69 -16.17
C VAL A 17 -8.70 -0.77 -15.08
N GLY A 18 -9.34 0.37 -14.90
CA GLY A 18 -8.99 1.30 -13.82
C GLY A 18 -9.60 0.88 -12.48
N GLY A 19 -8.98 1.32 -11.39
CA GLY A 19 -9.45 1.13 -10.03
C GLY A 19 -8.53 0.32 -9.15
N ILE A 20 -8.81 0.34 -7.83
CA ILE A 20 -8.06 -0.39 -6.81
C ILE A 20 -8.75 -1.71 -6.53
N LYS A 21 -7.97 -2.79 -6.49
CA LYS A 21 -8.42 -4.14 -6.15
C LYS A 21 -8.32 -4.40 -4.65
N GLU A 22 -7.19 -4.07 -4.08
CA GLU A 22 -6.88 -4.28 -2.66
C GLU A 22 -5.81 -3.31 -2.18
N VAL A 23 -5.78 -3.10 -0.87
CA VAL A 23 -4.76 -2.29 -0.21
C VAL A 23 -4.23 -3.01 1.02
N TYR A 24 -2.94 -2.80 1.33
CA TYR A 24 -2.31 -3.34 2.52
C TYR A 24 -1.76 -2.19 3.35
N PHE A 25 -2.12 -2.16 4.63
CA PHE A 25 -1.64 -1.18 5.59
C PHE A 25 -0.53 -1.79 6.43
N VAL A 26 0.59 -1.09 6.51
CA VAL A 26 1.70 -1.40 7.41
C VAL A 26 1.90 -0.19 8.32
N SER A 27 2.03 -0.41 9.61
CA SER A 27 2.28 0.69 10.56
C SER A 27 3.55 1.46 10.20
N PHE A 28 3.47 2.77 10.28
CA PHE A 28 4.59 3.65 9.91
C PHE A 28 5.83 3.34 10.76
N GLY A 29 6.99 3.31 10.11
CA GLY A 29 8.27 2.96 10.73
C GLY A 29 8.61 1.46 10.74
N ASN A 30 7.68 0.60 10.30
CA ASN A 30 7.92 -0.84 10.22
C ASN A 30 8.45 -1.30 8.84
N LEU A 31 8.62 -0.39 7.90
CA LEU A 31 9.35 -0.67 6.65
C LEU A 31 10.79 -0.22 6.83
N THR A 32 11.69 -1.18 6.93
CA THR A 32 13.13 -0.92 7.02
C THR A 32 13.85 -1.53 5.82
N ASN A 33 15.04 -1.02 5.53
CA ASN A 33 15.93 -1.52 4.48
C ASN A 33 15.22 -1.69 3.12
N VAL A 34 14.62 -0.60 2.62
CA VAL A 34 14.02 -0.57 1.30
C VAL A 34 15.12 -0.60 0.25
N GLY A 35 15.16 -1.67 -0.54
CA GLY A 35 16.12 -1.84 -1.64
C GLY A 35 15.47 -1.52 -2.98
N TYR A 36 16.04 -0.56 -3.68
CA TYR A 36 15.59 -0.15 -5.02
C TYR A 36 16.25 -0.99 -6.11
N ASP A 37 15.63 -1.00 -7.27
CA ASP A 37 16.26 -1.57 -8.46
C ASP A 37 17.52 -0.78 -8.85
N SER A 38 18.52 -1.49 -9.37
CA SER A 38 19.81 -0.89 -9.72
C SER A 38 19.76 -0.01 -10.97
N VAL A 39 18.77 -0.20 -11.82
CA VAL A 39 18.57 0.51 -13.10
C VAL A 39 17.45 1.53 -12.97
N ASP A 40 16.35 1.15 -12.32
CA ASP A 40 15.15 1.97 -12.15
C ASP A 40 14.89 2.24 -10.66
N THR A 41 15.32 3.39 -10.19
CA THR A 41 15.16 3.81 -8.78
C THR A 41 13.70 4.08 -8.37
N ASP A 42 12.76 4.08 -9.32
CA ASP A 42 11.33 4.21 -9.03
C ASP A 42 10.69 2.85 -8.69
N VAL A 43 11.47 1.76 -8.79
CA VAL A 43 11.04 0.39 -8.48
C VAL A 43 11.71 -0.11 -7.21
N ILE A 44 10.91 -0.59 -6.27
CA ILE A 44 11.35 -1.26 -5.05
C ILE A 44 11.38 -2.76 -5.29
N ASN A 45 12.54 -3.39 -5.13
CA ASN A 45 12.72 -4.83 -5.31
C ASN A 45 12.70 -5.62 -4.01
N THR A 46 13.17 -5.02 -2.92
CA THR A 46 13.24 -5.69 -1.62
C THR A 46 12.83 -4.77 -0.50
N ILE A 47 12.15 -5.33 0.48
CA ILE A 47 11.89 -4.71 1.76
C ILE A 47 12.28 -5.75 2.79
N SER A 48 13.26 -5.41 3.65
CA SER A 48 13.72 -6.32 4.68
C SER A 48 12.89 -6.12 5.93
N GLU A 49 12.18 -7.10 6.32
CA GLU A 49 11.60 -7.44 7.61
C GLU A 49 10.16 -7.92 7.51
N SER A 50 9.82 -8.83 8.43
CA SER A 50 8.49 -9.42 8.59
C SER A 50 7.56 -8.40 9.25
N ALA A 51 7.16 -7.36 8.52
CA ALA A 51 6.19 -6.41 9.03
C ALA A 51 4.78 -7.00 8.95
N LEU A 52 3.94 -6.69 9.94
CA LEU A 52 2.54 -7.06 9.93
C LEU A 52 1.79 -6.15 8.96
N ALA A 53 1.20 -6.74 7.92
CA ALA A 53 0.41 -6.07 6.92
C ALA A 53 -1.08 -6.42 7.08
N TYR A 54 -1.94 -5.41 7.08
CA TYR A 54 -3.39 -5.55 7.17
C TYR A 54 -4.01 -5.40 5.79
N ARG A 55 -4.58 -6.46 5.27
CA ARG A 55 -5.20 -6.49 3.95
C ARG A 55 -6.65 -6.02 3.99
N TYR A 56 -6.98 -5.08 3.12
CA TYR A 56 -8.35 -4.63 2.86
C TYR A 56 -8.71 -4.88 1.40
N GLU A 57 -9.70 -5.73 1.17
CA GLU A 57 -10.30 -5.86 -0.15
C GLU A 57 -11.21 -4.68 -0.41
N VAL A 58 -11.04 -4.05 -1.55
CA VAL A 58 -11.77 -2.84 -1.91
C VAL A 58 -12.60 -3.11 -3.15
N ARG A 59 -13.89 -2.85 -3.07
CA ARG A 59 -14.81 -3.00 -4.20
C ARG A 59 -15.56 -1.71 -4.41
N GLY A 60 -15.48 -1.16 -5.61
CA GLY A 60 -16.26 0.00 -5.99
C GLY A 60 -15.44 1.27 -6.22
N SER A 61 -15.90 2.41 -5.70
CA SER A 61 -15.37 3.74 -5.98
C SER A 61 -14.20 4.15 -5.09
N SER A 62 -13.20 3.25 -4.93
CA SER A 62 -11.95 3.62 -4.27
C SER A 62 -10.95 4.11 -5.28
N SER A 63 -10.14 5.10 -4.91
CA SER A 63 -9.17 5.71 -5.80
C SER A 63 -7.86 6.03 -5.09
N PHE A 64 -6.77 5.99 -5.85
CA PHE A 64 -5.47 6.48 -5.44
C PHE A 64 -5.02 7.53 -6.44
N THR A 65 -4.73 8.72 -5.97
CA THR A 65 -4.30 9.85 -6.79
C THR A 65 -3.05 10.48 -6.21
N GLN A 66 -2.25 11.07 -7.08
CA GLN A 66 -1.05 11.79 -6.70
C GLN A 66 -1.09 13.17 -7.36
N ASN A 67 -1.07 14.21 -6.53
CA ASN A 67 -1.11 15.60 -6.96
C ASN A 67 0.28 16.20 -6.86
N ILE A 68 0.81 16.74 -7.97
CA ILE A 68 2.09 17.41 -7.98
C ILE A 68 1.88 18.85 -7.47
N GLN A 69 2.56 19.19 -6.39
CA GLN A 69 2.54 20.53 -5.80
C GLN A 69 3.91 21.17 -5.99
N THR A 70 3.96 22.25 -6.73
CA THR A 70 5.20 23.00 -7.03
C THR A 70 5.11 24.42 -6.52
N SER A 71 6.08 24.82 -5.71
CA SER A 71 6.21 26.20 -5.24
C SER A 71 7.42 26.87 -5.89
N ARG A 72 7.16 27.88 -6.72
CA ARG A 72 8.25 28.67 -7.31
C ARG A 72 9.00 29.52 -6.28
N GLN A 73 8.30 29.96 -5.22
CA GLN A 73 8.91 30.80 -4.18
C GLN A 73 9.92 30.03 -3.33
N ASN A 74 9.60 28.76 -3.03
CA ASN A 74 10.42 27.91 -2.18
C ASN A 74 11.31 26.95 -2.99
N SER A 75 11.24 26.99 -4.33
CA SER A 75 11.94 26.05 -5.21
C SER A 75 11.74 24.58 -4.80
N SER A 76 10.55 24.24 -4.34
CA SER A 76 10.21 22.92 -3.85
C SER A 76 9.11 22.26 -4.71
N THR A 77 9.21 20.95 -4.85
CA THR A 77 8.17 20.10 -5.43
C THR A 77 7.87 18.98 -4.45
N SER A 78 6.61 18.75 -4.17
CA SER A 78 6.11 17.62 -3.37
C SER A 78 4.99 16.91 -4.10
N PHE A 79 4.69 15.70 -3.67
CA PHE A 79 3.65 14.84 -4.21
C PHE A 79 2.64 14.54 -3.10
N GLU A 80 1.47 15.17 -3.18
CA GLU A 80 0.38 14.83 -2.28
C GLU A 80 -0.25 13.51 -2.75
N GLN A 81 -0.09 12.47 -1.97
CA GLN A 81 -0.68 11.17 -2.20
C GLN A 81 -2.02 11.07 -1.47
N VAL A 82 -3.09 10.79 -2.20
CA VAL A 82 -4.45 10.73 -1.67
C VAL A 82 -5.04 9.36 -1.98
N LEU A 83 -5.41 8.63 -0.93
CA LEU A 83 -6.08 7.35 -1.00
C LEU A 83 -7.50 7.49 -0.47
N GLU A 84 -8.48 7.30 -1.34
CA GLU A 84 -9.89 7.27 -0.98
C GLU A 84 -10.40 5.83 -0.96
N LEU A 85 -10.90 5.40 0.18
CA LEU A 85 -11.44 4.07 0.38
C LEU A 85 -12.94 4.13 0.61
N SER A 86 -13.66 3.24 -0.07
CA SER A 86 -15.08 3.01 0.15
C SER A 86 -15.29 1.55 0.59
N LEU A 87 -15.53 1.35 1.89
CA LEU A 87 -15.74 0.05 2.50
C LEU A 87 -17.23 -0.15 2.74
N LYS A 88 -17.75 -1.30 2.33
CA LYS A 88 -19.18 -1.66 2.47
C LYS A 88 -19.41 -2.40 3.78
N LYS A 89 -20.63 -2.29 4.29
CA LYS A 89 -21.11 -2.83 5.56
C LYS A 89 -20.51 -2.14 6.78
N LEU A 90 -21.27 -2.15 7.85
CA LEU A 90 -20.86 -1.72 9.18
C LEU A 90 -20.75 -2.94 10.08
N SER A 91 -19.60 -3.12 10.73
CA SER A 91 -19.42 -4.11 11.78
C SER A 91 -18.82 -3.48 13.05
N LYS A 92 -18.93 -4.16 14.18
CA LYS A 92 -18.31 -3.68 15.44
C LYS A 92 -16.80 -3.74 15.34
N GLU A 93 -16.31 -4.76 14.66
CA GLU A 93 -14.89 -5.03 14.42
C GLU A 93 -14.30 -3.95 13.53
N ASP A 94 -14.94 -3.66 12.40
CA ASP A 94 -14.50 -2.60 11.47
C ASP A 94 -14.51 -1.23 12.14
N ASN A 95 -15.52 -0.91 12.93
CA ASN A 95 -15.56 0.33 13.70
C ASN A 95 -14.34 0.50 14.63
N ARG A 96 -13.93 -0.58 15.27
CA ARG A 96 -12.75 -0.58 16.14
C ARG A 96 -11.48 -0.34 15.36
N GLU A 97 -11.33 -1.01 14.21
CA GLU A 97 -10.15 -0.88 13.36
C GLU A 97 -10.08 0.48 12.68
N ILE A 98 -11.20 1.01 12.19
CA ILE A 98 -11.27 2.37 11.63
C ILE A 98 -10.92 3.43 12.68
N LYS A 99 -11.37 3.25 13.93
CA LYS A 99 -10.99 4.13 15.03
C LYS A 99 -9.48 4.10 15.31
N LYS A 100 -8.83 2.94 15.22
CA LYS A 100 -7.36 2.84 15.35
C LYS A 100 -6.68 3.49 14.14
N MET A 101 -7.19 3.22 12.94
CA MET A 101 -6.67 3.81 11.70
C MET A 101 -6.71 5.34 11.73
N SER A 102 -7.77 5.94 12.28
CA SER A 102 -7.89 7.40 12.36
C SER A 102 -6.83 8.08 13.25
N SER A 103 -6.17 7.32 14.11
CA SER A 103 -5.11 7.83 15.00
C SER A 103 -3.71 7.40 14.55
N GLY A 104 -3.62 6.58 13.51
CA GLY A 104 -2.37 6.00 13.03
C GLY A 104 -1.79 6.72 11.83
N ARG A 105 -0.55 6.32 11.50
CA ARG A 105 0.16 6.65 10.27
C ARG A 105 0.61 5.36 9.64
N PHE A 106 0.54 5.27 8.31
CA PHE A 106 0.74 4.01 7.60
C PHE A 106 1.56 4.17 6.33
N HIS A 107 2.36 3.15 6.05
CA HIS A 107 2.78 2.84 4.70
C HIS A 107 1.67 2.03 4.04
N VAL A 108 1.33 2.33 2.80
CA VAL A 108 0.19 1.68 2.13
C VAL A 108 0.63 1.11 0.79
N PHE A 109 0.40 -0.20 0.61
CA PHE A 109 0.57 -0.84 -0.68
C PHE A 109 -0.79 -0.86 -1.38
N VAL A 110 -0.85 -0.24 -2.55
CA VAL A 110 -2.07 -0.13 -3.36
C VAL A 110 -1.93 -1.02 -4.59
N ILE A 111 -2.81 -2.00 -4.73
CA ILE A 111 -2.86 -2.89 -5.88
C ILE A 111 -4.01 -2.51 -6.78
N ASP A 112 -3.71 -2.23 -8.04
CA ASP A 112 -4.72 -1.96 -9.06
C ASP A 112 -5.23 -3.26 -9.73
N TYR A 113 -6.27 -3.14 -10.56
CA TYR A 113 -6.80 -4.27 -11.33
C TYR A 113 -5.85 -4.77 -12.43
N ASN A 114 -4.77 -4.07 -12.71
CA ASN A 114 -3.73 -4.48 -13.66
C ASN A 114 -2.54 -5.16 -12.96
N ASN A 115 -2.67 -5.42 -11.65
CA ASN A 115 -1.64 -5.97 -10.77
C ASN A 115 -0.38 -5.07 -10.62
N ASN A 116 -0.50 -3.78 -10.89
CA ASN A 116 0.54 -2.84 -10.47
C ASN A 116 0.41 -2.62 -8.97
N ILE A 117 1.53 -2.59 -8.28
CA ILE A 117 1.61 -2.36 -6.85
C ILE A 117 2.35 -1.05 -6.63
N PHE A 118 1.69 -0.09 -5.97
CA PHE A 118 2.26 1.19 -5.59
C PHE A 118 2.53 1.20 -4.10
N VAL A 119 3.68 1.73 -3.71
CA VAL A 119 4.03 1.93 -2.29
C VAL A 119 3.84 3.40 -1.96
N ALA A 120 2.80 3.71 -1.24
CA ALA A 120 2.43 5.06 -0.84
C ALA A 120 2.84 5.34 0.61
N GLY A 121 3.19 6.60 0.90
CA GLY A 121 3.60 7.02 2.23
C GLY A 121 4.93 6.42 2.66
N LEU A 122 5.94 6.41 1.78
CA LEU A 122 7.22 5.77 2.06
C LEU A 122 8.06 6.58 3.06
N ASP A 123 8.14 7.91 2.87
CA ASP A 123 8.95 8.79 3.72
C ASP A 123 8.17 9.31 4.92
N ASN A 124 6.95 9.80 4.70
CA ASN A 124 6.15 10.50 5.70
C ASN A 124 4.93 9.72 6.17
N GLY A 125 4.50 8.71 5.43
CA GLY A 125 3.30 7.92 5.71
C GLY A 125 2.00 8.63 5.35
N LEU A 126 0.95 7.84 5.18
CA LEU A 126 -0.41 8.34 4.99
C LEU A 126 -1.15 8.38 6.32
N GLN A 127 -1.95 9.42 6.53
CA GLN A 127 -2.83 9.60 7.69
C GLN A 127 -4.26 9.83 7.24
N VAL A 128 -5.22 9.41 8.07
CA VAL A 128 -6.63 9.74 7.83
C VAL A 128 -6.84 11.23 8.05
N THR A 129 -7.28 11.93 7.02
CA THR A 129 -7.58 13.37 7.03
C THR A 129 -9.06 13.66 7.00
N ASP A 130 -9.85 12.75 6.45
CA ASP A 130 -11.31 12.86 6.37
C ASP A 130 -11.95 11.48 6.37
N GLY A 131 -13.20 11.40 6.84
CA GLY A 131 -13.93 10.15 6.83
C GLY A 131 -15.39 10.32 7.20
N ASN A 132 -16.23 9.46 6.64
CA ASN A 132 -17.64 9.41 6.92
C ASN A 132 -18.10 7.98 7.18
N ILE A 133 -18.84 7.79 8.27
CA ILE A 133 -19.47 6.52 8.64
C ILE A 133 -20.97 6.67 8.34
N PHE A 134 -21.50 5.82 7.49
CA PHE A 134 -22.90 5.84 7.10
C PHE A 134 -23.49 4.42 7.16
N THR A 135 -24.80 4.30 7.08
CA THR A 135 -25.49 3.00 7.24
C THR A 135 -25.05 1.89 6.26
N GLY A 136 -24.47 2.29 5.12
CA GLY A 136 -23.96 1.35 4.09
C GLY A 136 -22.47 1.02 4.19
N GLY A 137 -21.73 1.66 5.10
CA GLY A 137 -20.28 1.43 5.23
C GLY A 137 -19.49 2.66 5.65
N TYR A 138 -18.27 2.75 5.12
CA TYR A 138 -17.30 3.80 5.45
C TYR A 138 -16.75 4.42 4.17
N LYS A 139 -16.55 5.73 4.21
CA LYS A 139 -15.67 6.44 3.28
C LYS A 139 -14.52 7.04 4.08
N ILE A 140 -13.31 6.77 3.69
CA ILE A 140 -12.11 7.19 4.42
C ILE A 140 -11.14 7.76 3.41
N THR A 141 -10.60 8.94 3.71
CA THR A 141 -9.58 9.59 2.91
C THR A 141 -8.30 9.66 3.72
N LEU A 142 -7.24 9.06 3.19
CA LEU A 142 -5.89 9.16 3.74
C LEU A 142 -5.06 10.05 2.84
N LYS A 143 -4.22 10.89 3.44
CA LYS A 143 -3.31 11.79 2.72
C LYS A 143 -1.92 11.73 3.33
N GLY A 144 -0.92 11.98 2.48
CA GLY A 144 0.46 12.18 2.85
C GLY A 144 1.17 13.02 1.80
N GLU A 145 2.17 13.79 2.20
CA GLU A 145 3.05 14.52 1.30
C GLU A 145 4.40 13.81 1.25
N GLU A 146 4.84 13.51 0.03
CA GLU A 146 6.07 12.80 -0.24
C GLU A 146 6.99 13.63 -1.14
N ARG A 147 8.29 13.33 -1.10
CA ARG A 147 9.29 14.02 -1.96
C ARG A 147 9.28 13.47 -3.38
N THR A 148 8.88 12.22 -3.52
CA THR A 148 8.84 11.49 -4.79
C THR A 148 7.44 10.92 -5.03
N PRO A 149 7.07 10.61 -6.27
CA PRO A 149 5.87 9.83 -6.54
C PRO A 149 5.93 8.47 -5.83
N ALA A 150 4.78 7.84 -5.63
CA ALA A 150 4.73 6.49 -5.09
C ALA A 150 5.51 5.52 -5.98
N ASN A 151 6.47 4.82 -5.38
CA ASN A 151 7.29 3.84 -6.08
C ASN A 151 6.47 2.62 -6.46
N PHE A 152 6.86 1.99 -7.56
CA PHE A 152 6.33 0.68 -7.93
C PHE A 152 7.02 -0.42 -7.13
N LEU A 153 6.30 -1.51 -6.86
CA LEU A 153 6.90 -2.73 -6.34
C LEU A 153 7.20 -3.67 -7.50
N GLY A 154 8.45 -4.08 -7.67
CA GLY A 154 8.89 -4.98 -8.74
C GLY A 154 8.48 -6.44 -8.52
N ASN A 155 8.21 -6.81 -7.27
CA ASN A 155 7.84 -8.15 -6.86
C ASN A 155 6.41 -8.20 -6.30
N SER A 156 5.86 -9.41 -6.12
CA SER A 156 4.57 -9.58 -5.45
C SER A 156 4.68 -9.25 -3.94
N ILE A 157 3.59 -8.85 -3.31
CA ILE A 157 3.54 -8.62 -1.85
C ILE A 157 3.89 -9.89 -1.09
N ASP A 158 3.48 -11.05 -1.59
CA ASP A 158 3.78 -12.35 -0.97
C ASP A 158 5.28 -12.63 -0.90
N SER A 159 6.07 -12.07 -1.82
CA SER A 159 7.52 -12.23 -1.83
C SER A 159 8.25 -11.37 -0.79
N LEU A 160 7.58 -10.39 -0.19
CA LEU A 160 8.17 -9.47 0.79
C LEU A 160 8.22 -10.04 2.22
N GLY A 161 7.62 -11.21 2.45
CA GLY A 161 7.62 -11.84 3.76
C GLY A 161 6.75 -11.13 4.80
N PHE A 162 5.75 -10.35 4.38
CA PHE A 162 4.78 -9.78 5.30
C PHE A 162 3.92 -10.85 5.96
N ILE A 163 3.65 -10.66 7.25
CA ILE A 163 2.60 -11.39 7.95
C ILE A 163 1.28 -10.70 7.62
N VAL A 164 0.47 -11.31 6.76
CA VAL A 164 -0.82 -10.73 6.33
C VAL A 164 -1.91 -11.10 7.32
N ASN A 165 -2.54 -10.11 7.94
CA ASN A 165 -3.72 -10.29 8.77
C ASN A 165 -4.99 -10.08 7.93
N LEU A 166 -5.79 -11.13 7.81
CA LEU A 166 -7.11 -11.11 7.17
C LEU A 166 -8.19 -10.97 8.24
N SER A 167 -9.07 -10.00 8.10
CA SER A 167 -10.00 -9.52 9.12
C SER A 167 -11.14 -10.45 9.36
N GLU A 168 -11.36 -11.58 9.28
CA GLU A 168 -12.55 -12.32 9.80
C GLU A 168 -12.36 -13.81 10.12
N ASP A 169 -11.42 -14.52 9.47
CA ASP A 169 -11.40 -15.99 9.60
C ASP A 169 -10.03 -16.61 9.88
N GLY A 170 -9.07 -15.85 10.29
CA GLY A 170 -7.78 -16.41 10.67
C GLY A 170 -6.59 -15.53 10.33
N VAL A 171 -5.62 -15.63 11.19
CA VAL A 171 -4.28 -15.07 10.97
C VAL A 171 -3.57 -15.98 9.98
N GLN A 172 -3.31 -15.48 8.78
CA GLN A 172 -2.48 -16.19 7.81
C GLN A 172 -1.04 -15.73 8.03
N PHE A 173 -0.24 -16.58 8.63
CA PHE A 173 1.20 -16.37 8.77
C PHE A 173 1.89 -16.89 7.51
N MET A 174 2.58 -16.03 6.78
CA MET A 174 3.59 -16.45 5.83
C MET A 174 4.93 -16.41 6.53
N GLU A 175 5.37 -17.53 7.00
CA GLU A 175 6.72 -17.69 7.54
C GLU A 175 7.65 -18.12 6.42
N ARG A 176 8.71 -17.37 6.18
CA ARG A 176 9.81 -17.79 5.31
C ARG A 176 10.77 -18.63 6.13
N VAL A 177 10.79 -19.90 5.87
CA VAL A 177 11.78 -20.81 6.44
C VAL A 177 12.87 -21.07 5.40
N GLN A 178 14.10 -20.72 5.73
CA GLN A 178 15.25 -21.11 4.95
C GLN A 178 15.62 -22.54 5.33
N LEU A 179 15.54 -23.44 4.37
CA LEU A 179 15.96 -24.83 4.54
C LEU A 179 17.50 -24.94 4.56
N ASP A 180 18.02 -26.01 5.13
CA ASP A 180 19.48 -26.28 5.22
C ASP A 180 20.20 -26.32 3.86
N ASN A 181 19.45 -26.48 2.77
CA ASN A 181 19.94 -26.42 1.40
C ASN A 181 20.00 -25.00 0.82
N GLY A 182 19.62 -23.96 1.60
CA GLY A 182 19.59 -22.57 1.17
C GLY A 182 18.31 -22.16 0.43
N GLU A 183 17.37 -23.07 0.22
CA GLU A 183 16.09 -22.80 -0.41
C GLU A 183 15.13 -22.11 0.57
N ILE A 184 14.44 -21.04 0.12
CA ILE A 184 13.47 -20.32 0.92
C ILE A 184 12.08 -20.83 0.56
N VAL A 185 11.41 -21.47 1.50
CA VAL A 185 10.03 -21.96 1.36
C VAL A 185 9.08 -21.06 2.15
N SER A 186 8.03 -20.59 1.51
CA SER A 186 6.94 -19.88 2.18
C SER A 186 5.91 -20.87 2.71
N ILE A 187 5.77 -20.95 4.02
CA ILE A 187 4.79 -21.83 4.66
C ILE A 187 3.59 -20.95 5.08
N SER A 188 2.44 -21.23 4.50
CA SER A 188 1.18 -20.62 4.94
C SER A 188 0.55 -21.49 6.04
N CYS A 189 0.58 -21.04 7.28
CA CYS A 189 -0.13 -21.68 8.37
C CYS A 189 -1.48 -20.98 8.58
N VAL A 190 -2.57 -21.68 8.30
CA VAL A 190 -3.93 -21.25 8.68
C VAL A 190 -4.21 -21.82 10.06
N ASN A 191 -4.06 -21.03 11.11
CA ASN A 191 -4.55 -21.39 12.42
C ASN A 191 -6.05 -21.09 12.49
N LYS A 192 -6.89 -22.12 12.32
CA LYS A 192 -8.29 -22.05 12.76
C LYS A 192 -8.30 -22.00 14.28
N ILE A 193 -8.63 -20.84 14.82
CA ILE A 193 -9.00 -20.76 16.24
C ILE A 193 -10.40 -21.35 16.33
N ASN A 194 -10.49 -22.61 16.73
CA ASN A 194 -11.76 -23.21 17.11
C ASN A 194 -12.18 -22.57 18.44
N ASN A 195 -13.27 -21.82 18.40
CA ASN A 195 -14.08 -21.55 19.58
C ASN A 195 -14.97 -22.75 19.92
#